data_e364d354cfa5027c19a908fe2a7b40f4
#
_entry.id   e364d354cfa5027c19a908fe2a7b40f4
#
_cell.length_a   1.000
_cell.length_b   1.000
_cell.length_c   1.000
_cell.angle_alpha   90.00
_cell.angle_beta   90.00
_cell.angle_gamma   90.00
#
_symmetry.space_group_name_H-M   'P 1'
#
loop_
_entity.id
_entity.type
_entity.pdbx_description
1 polymer ?
#
loop_
_entity_poly.entity_id
_entity_poly.type
_entity_poly.pdbx_seq_one_letter_code
_entity_poly.pdbx_strand_id
1 'polypeptide(L)'
;MVERLAPRLNDTFAALAHPTRRSLLERLATGEATVTELAAPYSISLAAVSKHLQVLEQAGLVKRRVEGRVHHLSLRARPMHEATRWLVQYRRFWNLSLDALAALAAEREP
;
A
#
# COMPACT_ATOMS: atom_id res chain seq x y z
N MET A 1 19.50 -1.89 13.09
CA MET A 1 19.01 -1.21 11.90
C MET A 1 17.77 -1.86 11.30
N VAL A 2 17.78 -3.18 11.19
CA VAL A 2 16.61 -3.96 10.76
C VAL A 2 15.40 -3.71 11.68
N GLU A 3 15.65 -3.61 12.98
CA GLU A 3 14.62 -3.40 13.98
C GLU A 3 13.91 -2.05 13.88
N ARG A 4 14.57 -1.03 13.33
CA ARG A 4 13.97 0.30 13.14
C ARG A 4 13.02 0.35 11.96
N LEU A 5 13.32 -0.40 10.90
CA LEU A 5 12.54 -0.39 9.67
C LEU A 5 11.40 -1.40 9.70
N ALA A 6 11.59 -2.52 10.43
CA ALA A 6 10.61 -3.60 10.45
C ALA A 6 9.21 -3.16 10.90
N PRO A 7 9.04 -2.36 11.99
CA PRO A 7 7.68 -1.93 12.37
C PRO A 7 7.00 -1.07 11.30
N ARG A 8 7.74 -0.17 10.64
CA ARG A 8 7.18 0.67 9.58
C ARG A 8 6.79 -0.14 8.37
N LEU A 9 7.66 -1.07 7.96
CA LEU A 9 7.36 -1.98 6.86
C LEU A 9 6.17 -2.86 7.17
N ASN A 10 6.10 -3.39 8.38
CA ASN A 10 4.98 -4.22 8.82
C ASN A 10 3.66 -3.45 8.75
N ASP A 11 3.65 -2.21 9.22
CA ASP A 11 2.46 -1.35 9.17
C ASP A 11 2.04 -1.07 7.74
N THR A 12 3.01 -0.78 6.86
CA THR A 12 2.73 -0.54 5.45
C THR A 12 2.12 -1.77 4.80
N PHE A 13 2.73 -2.93 4.95
CA PHE A 13 2.22 -4.17 4.36
C PHE A 13 0.87 -4.58 4.94
N ALA A 14 0.68 -4.42 6.24
CA ALA A 14 -0.61 -4.70 6.87
C ALA A 14 -1.70 -3.79 6.32
N ALA A 15 -1.41 -2.51 6.14
CA ALA A 15 -2.36 -1.55 5.56
C ALA A 15 -2.71 -1.93 4.11
N LEU A 16 -1.76 -2.45 3.35
CA LEU A 16 -1.95 -2.87 1.96
C LEU A 16 -2.63 -4.23 1.83
N ALA A 17 -2.80 -4.97 2.92
CA ALA A 17 -3.34 -6.33 2.89
C ALA A 17 -4.86 -6.39 2.73
N HIS A 18 -5.52 -5.28 2.45
CA HIS A 18 -6.97 -5.22 2.26
C HIS A 18 -7.30 -4.56 0.92
N PRO A 19 -8.16 -5.20 0.08
CA PRO A 19 -8.47 -4.67 -1.26
C PRO A 19 -9.03 -3.25 -1.26
N THR A 20 -9.92 -2.94 -0.31
CA THR A 20 -10.51 -1.60 -0.21
C THR A 20 -9.44 -0.55 0.06
N ARG A 21 -8.49 -0.85 0.95
CA ARG A 21 -7.41 0.08 1.27
C ARG A 21 -6.49 0.32 0.06
N ARG A 22 -6.18 -0.74 -0.70
CA ARG A 22 -5.40 -0.58 -1.94
C ARG A 22 -6.14 0.28 -2.95
N SER A 23 -7.44 0.07 -3.09
CA SER A 23 -8.30 0.87 -3.99
C SER A 23 -8.33 2.34 -3.58
N LEU A 24 -8.44 2.63 -2.28
CA LEU A 24 -8.40 4.00 -1.76
C LEU A 24 -7.07 4.69 -2.08
N LEU A 25 -5.96 3.97 -1.94
CA LEU A 25 -4.65 4.51 -2.28
C LEU A 25 -4.52 4.80 -3.77
N GLU A 26 -5.03 3.92 -4.63
CA GLU A 26 -5.05 4.13 -6.08
C GLU A 26 -5.81 5.40 -6.43
N ARG A 27 -6.95 5.62 -5.80
CA ARG A 27 -7.73 6.83 -6.01
C ARG A 27 -6.95 8.07 -5.56
N LEU A 28 -6.32 8.01 -4.39
CA LEU A 28 -5.55 9.13 -3.85
C LEU A 28 -4.28 9.42 -4.66
N ALA A 29 -3.77 8.44 -5.38
CA ALA A 29 -2.65 8.65 -6.29
C ALA A 29 -2.99 9.63 -7.43
N THR A 30 -4.28 9.80 -7.74
CA THR A 30 -4.72 10.75 -8.77
C THR A 30 -4.98 12.15 -8.22
N GLY A 31 -4.94 12.35 -6.91
CA GLY A 31 -5.11 13.65 -6.29
C GLY A 31 -5.86 13.56 -4.96
N GLU A 32 -5.81 14.65 -4.22
CA GLU A 32 -6.49 14.82 -2.95
C GLU A 32 -8.00 14.59 -3.10
N ALA A 33 -8.62 14.01 -2.09
CA ALA A 33 -10.06 13.77 -2.08
C ALA A 33 -10.60 13.85 -0.65
N THR A 34 -11.88 14.19 -0.52
CA THR A 34 -12.57 14.19 0.77
C THR A 34 -13.00 12.77 1.13
N VAL A 35 -13.29 12.55 2.41
CA VAL A 35 -13.81 11.25 2.88
C VAL A 35 -15.08 10.86 2.13
N THR A 36 -15.98 11.83 1.92
CA THR A 36 -17.24 11.60 1.20
C THR A 36 -16.99 11.19 -0.25
N GLU A 37 -16.08 11.88 -0.94
CA GLU A 37 -15.70 11.53 -2.30
C GLU A 37 -15.08 10.13 -2.38
N LEU A 38 -14.24 9.79 -1.42
CA LEU A 38 -13.61 8.48 -1.36
C LEU A 38 -14.62 7.36 -1.09
N ALA A 39 -15.64 7.63 -0.28
CA ALA A 39 -16.65 6.63 0.07
C ALA A 39 -17.66 6.38 -1.05
N ALA A 40 -17.88 7.35 -1.93
CA ALA A 40 -18.95 7.31 -2.92
C ALA A 40 -19.00 6.03 -3.79
N PRO A 41 -17.85 5.52 -4.31
CA PRO A 41 -17.88 4.33 -5.17
C PRO A 41 -18.14 3.01 -4.43
N TYR A 42 -18.09 2.99 -3.12
CA TYR A 42 -18.16 1.75 -2.34
C TYR A 42 -19.57 1.50 -1.82
N SER A 43 -19.94 0.23 -1.73
CA SER A 43 -21.21 -0.21 -1.17
C SER A 43 -21.17 -0.45 0.34
N ILE A 44 -20.06 -0.06 0.99
CA ILE A 44 -19.89 -0.15 2.44
C ILE A 44 -20.22 1.18 3.09
N SER A 45 -20.41 1.17 4.41
CA SER A 45 -20.76 2.39 5.16
C SER A 45 -19.63 3.41 5.17
N LEU A 46 -20.00 4.66 5.35
CA LEU A 46 -19.04 5.76 5.54
C LEU A 46 -18.11 5.46 6.72
N ALA A 47 -18.66 4.89 7.80
CA ALA A 47 -17.87 4.52 8.97
C ALA A 47 -16.82 3.46 8.63
N ALA A 48 -17.16 2.49 7.77
CA ALA A 48 -16.21 1.46 7.34
C ALA A 48 -15.09 2.06 6.49
N VAL A 49 -15.43 2.96 5.56
CA VAL A 49 -14.41 3.66 4.76
C VAL A 49 -13.51 4.50 5.68
N SER A 50 -14.09 5.20 6.65
CA SER A 50 -13.33 5.99 7.63
C SER A 50 -12.33 5.14 8.41
N LYS A 51 -12.72 3.92 8.79
CA LYS A 51 -11.83 2.99 9.48
C LYS A 51 -10.65 2.57 8.59
N HIS A 52 -10.91 2.29 7.33
CA HIS A 52 -9.84 1.97 6.39
C HIS A 52 -8.88 3.15 6.21
N LEU A 53 -9.41 4.36 6.13
CA LEU A 53 -8.57 5.56 6.04
C LEU A 53 -7.75 5.78 7.30
N GLN A 54 -8.29 5.48 8.48
CA GLN A 54 -7.54 5.55 9.74
C GLN A 54 -6.36 4.58 9.75
N VAL A 55 -6.55 3.36 9.25
CA VAL A 55 -5.47 2.38 9.14
C VAL A 55 -4.36 2.89 8.22
N LEU A 56 -4.73 3.44 7.07
CA LEU A 56 -3.78 4.03 6.13
C LEU A 56 -3.05 5.24 6.75
N GLU A 57 -3.77 6.04 7.49
CA GLU A 57 -3.23 7.21 8.18
C GLU A 57 -2.22 6.80 9.25
N GLN A 58 -2.55 5.80 10.06
CA GLN A 58 -1.68 5.27 11.11
C GLN A 58 -0.42 4.64 10.53
N ALA A 59 -0.51 4.05 9.35
CA ALA A 59 0.65 3.51 8.64
C ALA A 59 1.49 4.61 7.96
N GLY A 60 1.03 5.86 8.00
CA GLY A 60 1.73 6.99 7.39
C GLY A 60 1.59 7.08 5.88
N LEU A 61 0.66 6.31 5.29
CA LEU A 61 0.44 6.31 3.84
C LEU A 61 -0.46 7.44 3.37
N VAL A 62 -1.24 8.00 4.27
CA VAL A 62 -2.22 9.05 4.00
C VAL A 62 -2.10 10.10 5.09
N LYS A 63 -2.25 11.36 4.72
CA LYS A 63 -2.37 12.46 5.68
C LYS A 63 -3.74 13.13 5.54
N ARG A 64 -4.22 13.69 6.64
CA ARG A 64 -5.52 14.32 6.74
C ARG A 64 -5.36 15.80 7.02
N ARG A 65 -6.06 16.62 6.26
CA ARG A 65 -6.17 18.05 6.51
C ARG A 65 -7.64 18.38 6.76
N VAL A 66 -7.92 19.01 7.89
CA VAL A 66 -9.28 19.32 8.30
C VAL A 66 -9.58 20.79 8.05
N GLU A 67 -10.64 21.07 7.30
CA GLU A 67 -11.19 22.41 7.10
C GLU A 67 -12.65 22.40 7.55
N GLY A 68 -12.91 22.95 8.74
CA GLY A 68 -14.25 22.90 9.32
C GLY A 68 -14.69 21.46 9.53
N ARG A 69 -15.75 21.04 8.83
CA ARG A 69 -16.26 19.67 8.89
C ARG A 69 -15.74 18.78 7.75
N VAL A 70 -14.94 19.37 6.85
CA VAL A 70 -14.46 18.66 5.67
C VAL A 70 -13.08 18.11 5.94
N HIS A 71 -12.91 16.82 5.74
CA HIS A 71 -11.65 16.12 5.89
C HIS A 71 -11.08 15.80 4.51
N HIS A 72 -9.93 16.37 4.21
CA HIS A 72 -9.22 16.17 2.94
C HIS A 72 -8.10 15.18 3.16
N LEU A 73 -8.08 14.12 2.36
CA LEU A 73 -7.06 13.07 2.43
C LEU A 73 -6.12 13.21 1.25
N SER A 74 -4.83 13.03 1.50
CA SER A 74 -3.82 13.04 0.45
C SER A 74 -2.79 11.96 0.70
N LEU A 75 -2.18 11.47 -0.37
CA LEU A 75 -1.20 10.40 -0.32
C LEU A 75 0.12 10.90 0.27
N ARG A 76 0.72 10.08 1.13
CA ARG A 76 2.12 10.25 1.56
C ARG A 76 2.93 9.12 0.94
N ALA A 77 3.81 9.49 0.03
CA ALA A 77 4.54 8.51 -0.77
C ALA A 77 5.69 7.82 -0.01
N ARG A 78 6.17 8.39 1.09
CA ARG A 78 7.38 7.92 1.76
C ARG A 78 7.32 6.45 2.20
N PRO A 79 6.27 5.98 2.92
CA PRO A 79 6.23 4.57 3.30
C PRO A 79 6.16 3.63 2.10
N MET A 80 5.46 4.01 1.03
CA MET A 80 5.42 3.21 -0.20
C MET A 80 6.78 3.15 -0.86
N HIS A 81 7.52 4.26 -0.86
CA HIS A 81 8.88 4.30 -1.38
C HIS A 81 9.80 3.35 -0.60
N GLU A 82 9.71 3.36 0.71
CA GLU A 82 10.49 2.46 1.57
C GLU A 82 10.14 0.99 1.31
N ALA A 83 8.86 0.68 1.19
CA ALA A 83 8.40 -0.67 0.88
C ALA A 83 8.88 -1.12 -0.50
N THR A 84 8.82 -0.23 -1.49
CA THR A 84 9.31 -0.50 -2.84
C THR A 84 10.81 -0.79 -2.84
N ARG A 85 11.60 -0.01 -2.11
CA ARG A 85 13.03 -0.25 -1.99
C ARG A 85 13.32 -1.63 -1.38
N TRP A 86 12.57 -2.00 -0.36
CA TRP A 86 12.71 -3.30 0.26
C TRP A 86 12.38 -4.42 -0.74
N LEU A 87 11.29 -4.30 -1.48
CA LEU A 87 10.87 -5.28 -2.47
C LEU A 87 11.88 -5.39 -3.62
N VAL A 88 12.46 -4.28 -4.07
CA VAL A 88 13.43 -4.27 -5.17
C VAL A 88 14.68 -5.07 -4.82
N GLN A 89 15.11 -5.03 -3.56
CA GLN A 89 16.24 -5.85 -3.11
C GLN A 89 15.99 -7.33 -3.32
N TYR A 90 14.75 -7.78 -3.11
CA TYR A 90 14.37 -9.18 -3.27
C TYR A 90 13.96 -9.55 -4.68
N ARG A 91 13.58 -8.57 -5.50
CA ARG A 91 13.22 -8.82 -6.90
C ARG A 91 14.37 -9.47 -7.65
N ARG A 92 15.58 -8.98 -7.46
CA ARG A 92 16.77 -9.56 -8.09
C ARG A 92 16.96 -11.02 -7.67
N PHE A 93 16.83 -11.29 -6.39
CA PHE A 93 16.91 -12.64 -5.85
C PHE A 93 15.85 -13.54 -6.47
N TRP A 94 14.60 -13.10 -6.51
CA TRP A 94 13.51 -13.88 -7.10
C TRP A 94 13.74 -14.16 -8.59
N ASN A 95 14.19 -13.15 -9.33
CA ASN A 95 14.49 -13.33 -10.77
C ASN A 95 15.57 -14.37 -10.99
N LEU A 96 16.64 -14.34 -10.21
CA LEU A 96 17.71 -15.34 -10.30
C LEU A 96 17.21 -16.73 -9.95
N SER A 97 16.37 -16.85 -8.93
CA SER A 97 15.79 -18.13 -8.50
C SER A 97 14.85 -18.70 -9.57
N LEU A 98 14.01 -17.84 -10.16
CA LEU A 98 13.10 -18.26 -11.23
C LEU A 98 13.87 -18.66 -12.49
N ASP A 99 14.93 -17.95 -12.84
CA ASP A 99 15.79 -18.29 -13.98
C ASP A 99 16.46 -19.64 -13.76
N ALA A 100 16.93 -19.89 -12.54
CA ALA A 100 17.53 -21.19 -12.20
C ALA A 100 16.52 -22.33 -12.32
N LEU A 101 15.29 -22.12 -11.86
CA LEU A 101 14.22 -23.10 -11.99
C LEU A 101 13.86 -23.34 -13.46
N ALA A 102 13.78 -22.28 -14.25
CA ALA A 102 13.51 -22.40 -15.69
C ALA A 102 14.59 -23.18 -16.40
N ALA A 103 15.86 -22.97 -16.06
CA ALA A 103 16.99 -23.70 -16.62
C ALA A 103 16.90 -25.19 -16.28
N LEU A 104 16.57 -25.53 -15.04
CA LEU A 104 16.38 -26.91 -14.61
C LEU A 104 15.23 -27.59 -15.36
N ALA A 105 14.12 -26.88 -15.55
CA ALA A 105 12.98 -27.39 -16.30
C ALA A 105 13.34 -27.66 -17.76
N ALA A 106 14.13 -26.78 -18.38
CA ALA A 106 14.60 -26.94 -19.75
C ALA A 106 15.49 -28.16 -19.92
N GLU A 107 16.34 -28.46 -18.94
CA GLU A 107 17.20 -29.63 -18.94
C GLU A 107 16.43 -30.96 -18.91
N ARG A 108 15.22 -30.96 -18.37
CA ARG A 108 14.39 -32.16 -18.25
C ARG A 108 13.52 -32.43 -19.47
N GLU A 109 13.44 -31.47 -20.37
CA GLU A 109 12.69 -31.66 -21.61
C GLU A 109 13.50 -32.49 -22.61
N PRO A 110 12.92 -33.55 -23.18
CA PRO A 110 13.62 -34.38 -24.19
C PRO A 110 13.87 -33.63 -25.48
#